data_c333f32de825f9ab2f372637679f7664
#
_entry.id   c333f32de825f9ab2f372637679f7664
#
_cell.length_a   1.000
_cell.length_b   1.000
_cell.length_c   1.000
_cell.angle_alpha   90.00
_cell.angle_beta   90.00
_cell.angle_gamma   90.00
#
_symmetry.space_group_name_H-M   'P 1'
#
loop_
_entity.id
_entity.type
_entity.pdbx_description
1 polymer ?
#
loop_
_entity_poly.entity_id
_entity_poly.type
_entity_poly.pdbx_seq_one_letter_code
_entity_poly.pdbx_strand_id
1 'polypeptide(L)'
;MLSITLSEVLNQMNLKMPSDEGVLNFELTGFSSLDQAGPHDVSFWTGDKVSETGLAGNAGGVSASAFAYVHAGLLFVPSLYEKYCIDGRSELLPNVRFVCPVENPYHAMVTFMREFVERRETFDGPRIASSAQVHASAVVEGVVGENAVIGPNCVVMKGAVIGAGTVLEANVTVYPRVTIGEDCVFQAGVVVGPRGFGFYEFEGKRRMVPHLAGVRIGNRCSFSANDVVAAGFISPTVIGDDCHFDTFVQIAHNCVLGNNIFFASQSGVAGSVTVEDDVEFAGGVQSAGHLTIGKGVKVAAKAGVTKSLKAGKVYAGYPAEEIDVWRRSVVKLRMMGKK
;
A
#
# COMPACT_ATOMS: atom_id res chain seq x y z
N MET A 1 17.33 8.74 -0.49
CA MET A 1 16.73 9.14 -1.79
C MET A 1 17.22 8.19 -2.87
N LEU A 2 16.37 7.79 -3.79
CA LEU A 2 16.77 7.09 -5.01
C LEU A 2 17.31 8.14 -6.00
N SER A 3 18.45 7.88 -6.62
CA SER A 3 18.97 8.68 -7.74
C SER A 3 19.74 7.74 -8.64
N ILE A 4 19.17 7.46 -9.80
CA ILE A 4 19.73 6.56 -10.82
C ILE A 4 19.44 7.13 -12.20
N THR A 5 20.31 6.88 -13.15
CA THR A 5 20.08 7.30 -14.55
C THR A 5 19.26 6.27 -15.31
N LEU A 6 18.52 6.72 -16.32
CA LEU A 6 17.80 5.83 -17.21
C LEU A 6 18.74 4.79 -17.86
N SER A 7 19.96 5.20 -18.23
CA SER A 7 20.98 4.30 -18.81
C SER A 7 21.37 3.16 -17.86
N GLU A 8 21.52 3.45 -16.56
CA GLU A 8 21.82 2.42 -15.56
C GLU A 8 20.69 1.39 -15.46
N VAL A 9 19.44 1.87 -15.46
CA VAL A 9 18.26 0.96 -15.41
C VAL A 9 18.21 0.08 -16.65
N LEU A 10 18.29 0.66 -17.83
CA LEU A 10 18.22 -0.08 -19.09
C LEU A 10 19.36 -1.08 -19.24
N ASN A 11 20.61 -0.71 -18.89
CA ASN A 11 21.76 -1.58 -18.94
C ASN A 11 21.64 -2.75 -17.94
N GLN A 12 21.34 -2.46 -16.67
CA GLN A 12 21.31 -3.49 -15.63
C GLN A 12 20.13 -4.46 -15.82
N MET A 13 19.03 -3.99 -16.38
CA MET A 13 17.88 -4.83 -16.72
C MET A 13 17.99 -5.49 -18.12
N ASN A 14 19.08 -5.26 -18.85
CA ASN A 14 19.31 -5.75 -20.22
C ASN A 14 18.16 -5.36 -21.18
N LEU A 15 17.74 -4.12 -21.12
CA LEU A 15 16.67 -3.54 -21.94
C LEU A 15 17.26 -2.75 -23.13
N LYS A 16 16.42 -2.54 -24.15
CA LYS A 16 16.82 -1.82 -25.37
C LYS A 16 17.19 -0.37 -25.06
N MET A 17 18.37 0.04 -25.49
CA MET A 17 18.84 1.42 -25.37
C MET A 17 18.25 2.30 -26.46
N PRO A 18 17.87 3.55 -26.18
CA PRO A 18 17.53 4.52 -27.23
C PRO A 18 18.77 4.99 -28.00
N SER A 19 18.56 5.49 -29.20
CA SER A 19 19.61 6.13 -29.98
C SER A 19 19.90 7.58 -29.54
N ASP A 20 18.95 8.23 -28.88
CA ASP A 20 19.08 9.58 -28.31
C ASP A 20 19.85 9.53 -26.98
N GLU A 21 21.15 9.81 -27.03
CA GLU A 21 22.01 9.86 -25.84
C GLU A 21 21.57 10.91 -24.80
N GLY A 22 20.85 11.96 -25.21
CA GLY A 22 20.35 13.00 -24.30
C GLY A 22 19.29 12.48 -23.31
N VAL A 23 18.64 11.38 -23.62
CA VAL A 23 17.66 10.73 -22.72
C VAL A 23 18.33 9.82 -21.70
N LEU A 24 19.51 9.30 -22.00
CA LEU A 24 20.21 8.30 -21.19
C LEU A 24 20.65 8.81 -19.81
N ASN A 25 21.00 10.09 -19.72
CA ASN A 25 21.42 10.74 -18.48
C ASN A 25 20.24 11.27 -17.65
N PHE A 26 19.01 10.97 -18.05
CA PHE A 26 17.83 11.39 -17.30
C PHE A 26 17.77 10.69 -15.94
N GLU A 27 17.60 11.48 -14.88
CA GLU A 27 17.52 10.96 -13.50
C GLU A 27 16.13 10.48 -13.17
N LEU A 28 16.07 9.28 -12.60
CA LEU A 28 14.90 8.66 -12.00
C LEU A 28 15.08 8.72 -10.47
N THR A 29 14.10 9.30 -9.78
CA THR A 29 14.22 9.59 -8.33
C THR A 29 13.14 8.91 -7.48
N GLY A 30 12.16 8.25 -8.13
CA GLY A 30 11.06 7.61 -7.45
C GLY A 30 10.40 6.49 -8.25
N PHE A 31 9.33 6.01 -7.69
CA PHE A 31 8.42 5.05 -8.33
C PHE A 31 7.01 5.29 -7.80
N SER A 32 6.01 5.08 -8.63
CA SER A 32 4.62 5.32 -8.26
C SER A 32 3.65 4.51 -9.11
N SER A 33 2.39 4.42 -8.66
CA SER A 33 1.31 3.92 -9.50
C SER A 33 1.08 4.85 -10.69
N LEU A 34 0.51 4.31 -11.75
CA LEU A 34 0.36 5.02 -13.02
C LEU A 34 -0.43 6.35 -12.90
N ASP A 35 -1.40 6.38 -12.00
CA ASP A 35 -2.26 7.54 -11.73
C ASP A 35 -1.59 8.64 -10.88
N GLN A 36 -0.49 8.31 -10.21
CA GLN A 36 0.23 9.23 -9.31
C GLN A 36 1.67 9.50 -9.73
N ALA A 37 2.14 8.84 -10.77
CA ALA A 37 3.51 8.95 -11.22
C ALA A 37 3.82 10.36 -11.71
N GLY A 38 4.97 10.88 -11.30
CA GLY A 38 5.55 12.14 -11.74
C GLY A 38 6.62 11.94 -12.83
N PRO A 39 7.16 13.03 -13.37
CA PRO A 39 8.08 13.01 -14.52
C PRO A 39 9.42 12.32 -14.24
N HIS A 40 9.75 12.03 -12.98
CA HIS A 40 10.98 11.33 -12.58
C HIS A 40 10.71 9.96 -11.97
N ASP A 41 9.45 9.48 -11.99
CA ASP A 41 9.08 8.19 -11.45
C ASP A 41 9.17 7.07 -12.47
N VAL A 42 9.43 5.87 -11.97
CA VAL A 42 9.25 4.63 -12.72
C VAL A 42 7.85 4.09 -12.42
N SER A 43 7.14 3.71 -13.47
CA SER A 43 5.81 3.10 -13.37
C SER A 43 5.66 1.95 -14.36
N PHE A 44 4.53 1.28 -14.34
CA PHE A 44 4.22 0.22 -15.27
C PHE A 44 2.73 0.16 -15.60
N TRP A 45 2.43 -0.42 -16.76
CA TRP A 45 1.08 -0.72 -17.21
C TRP A 45 1.03 -2.12 -17.82
N THR A 46 0.11 -2.96 -17.33
CA THR A 46 0.01 -4.37 -17.75
C THR A 46 -0.78 -4.60 -19.03
N GLY A 47 -1.47 -3.58 -19.51
CA GLY A 47 -2.32 -3.71 -20.70
C GLY A 47 -3.69 -4.32 -20.44
N ASP A 48 -4.02 -4.68 -19.22
CA ASP A 48 -5.29 -5.29 -18.87
C ASP A 48 -6.43 -4.26 -18.90
N LYS A 49 -7.31 -4.47 -19.86
CA LYS A 49 -8.63 -3.86 -20.06
C LYS A 49 -8.74 -2.36 -19.77
N VAL A 50 -8.72 -1.61 -20.84
CA VAL A 50 -9.36 -0.28 -20.93
C VAL A 50 -10.84 -0.47 -20.55
N SER A 51 -11.24 -0.05 -19.36
CA SER A 51 -12.66 0.08 -19.05
C SER A 51 -13.13 1.44 -19.55
N GLU A 52 -14.32 1.51 -20.15
CA GLU A 52 -14.91 2.76 -20.65
C GLU A 52 -15.20 3.78 -19.54
N THR A 53 -15.02 3.42 -18.28
CA THR A 53 -15.39 4.23 -17.10
C THR A 53 -14.24 4.65 -16.19
N GLY A 54 -12.97 4.48 -16.61
CA GLY A 54 -11.82 4.99 -15.83
C GLY A 54 -11.11 3.92 -14.97
N LEU A 55 -10.14 4.38 -14.22
CA LEU A 55 -9.24 3.63 -13.36
C LEU A 55 -9.98 2.65 -12.44
N ALA A 56 -9.95 1.39 -12.75
CA ALA A 56 -10.42 0.33 -11.85
C ALA A 56 -9.20 -0.35 -11.22
N GLY A 57 -9.04 -0.15 -9.92
CA GLY A 57 -8.22 -0.88 -8.95
C GLY A 57 -6.84 -1.36 -9.40
N ASN A 58 -5.88 -1.20 -8.62
CA ASN A 58 -4.47 -1.67 -8.52
C ASN A 58 -3.78 -2.49 -9.65
N ALA A 59 -4.45 -2.81 -10.72
CA ALA A 59 -3.93 -3.30 -12.00
C ALA A 59 -4.40 -2.31 -13.07
N GLY A 60 -3.75 -1.16 -13.11
CA GLY A 60 -3.98 0.02 -13.91
C GLY A 60 -4.62 -0.14 -15.29
N GLY A 61 -5.93 -0.32 -15.35
CA GLY A 61 -6.68 -0.13 -16.58
C GLY A 61 -6.84 1.37 -16.87
N VAL A 62 -6.08 1.90 -17.80
CA VAL A 62 -6.18 3.28 -18.26
C VAL A 62 -7.04 3.32 -19.52
N SER A 63 -8.06 4.18 -19.57
CA SER A 63 -8.80 4.43 -20.82
C SER A 63 -7.91 5.11 -21.84
N ALA A 64 -8.17 4.91 -23.15
CA ALA A 64 -7.39 5.58 -24.21
C ALA A 64 -7.36 7.10 -24.04
N SER A 65 -8.42 7.71 -23.51
CA SER A 65 -8.48 9.13 -23.19
C SER A 65 -7.63 9.54 -21.97
N ALA A 66 -7.29 8.59 -21.07
CA ALA A 66 -6.47 8.86 -19.90
C ALA A 66 -4.97 8.78 -20.18
N PHE A 67 -4.53 8.22 -21.30
CA PHE A 67 -3.11 8.18 -21.68
C PHE A 67 -2.47 9.57 -21.79
N ALA A 68 -3.22 10.57 -22.20
CA ALA A 68 -2.74 11.94 -22.28
C ALA A 68 -2.37 12.55 -20.91
N TYR A 69 -2.83 11.98 -19.83
CA TYR A 69 -2.58 12.45 -18.46
C TYR A 69 -1.56 11.59 -17.68
N VAL A 70 -1.05 10.52 -18.31
CA VAL A 70 0.00 9.70 -17.70
C VAL A 70 1.33 10.42 -17.76
N HIS A 71 1.95 10.59 -16.60
CA HIS A 71 3.30 11.10 -16.46
C HIS A 71 4.22 10.00 -15.93
N ALA A 72 5.41 9.87 -16.47
CA ALA A 72 6.46 9.02 -15.91
C ALA A 72 7.83 9.40 -16.52
N GLY A 73 8.89 9.18 -15.77
CA GLY A 73 10.26 9.18 -16.28
C GLY A 73 10.55 7.94 -17.12
N LEU A 74 10.12 6.77 -16.59
CA LEU A 74 10.20 5.48 -17.26
C LEU A 74 8.87 4.74 -17.08
N LEU A 75 8.29 4.26 -18.18
CA LEU A 75 7.06 3.45 -18.15
C LEU A 75 7.29 2.09 -18.82
N PHE A 76 7.17 1.02 -18.06
CA PHE A 76 7.13 -0.33 -18.61
C PHE A 76 5.73 -0.62 -19.18
N VAL A 77 5.67 -1.05 -20.43
CA VAL A 77 4.42 -1.40 -21.13
C VAL A 77 4.54 -2.80 -21.76
N PRO A 78 3.42 -3.50 -22.08
CA PRO A 78 3.49 -4.78 -22.78
C PRO A 78 4.20 -4.66 -24.13
N SER A 79 4.94 -5.69 -24.54
CA SER A 79 5.69 -5.74 -25.81
C SER A 79 4.82 -5.49 -27.05
N LEU A 80 3.53 -5.82 -27.00
CA LEU A 80 2.59 -5.52 -28.08
C LEU A 80 2.48 -4.00 -28.42
N TYR A 81 2.91 -3.12 -27.48
CA TYR A 81 2.96 -1.66 -27.69
C TYR A 81 4.24 -1.20 -28.40
N GLU A 82 5.20 -2.06 -28.68
CA GLU A 82 6.45 -1.71 -29.38
C GLU A 82 6.17 -1.01 -30.73
N LYS A 83 5.13 -1.41 -31.43
CA LYS A 83 4.71 -0.78 -32.71
C LYS A 83 4.26 0.68 -32.60
N TYR A 84 3.94 1.16 -31.40
CA TYR A 84 3.58 2.54 -31.11
C TYR A 84 4.72 3.34 -30.48
N CYS A 85 5.90 2.73 -30.35
CA CYS A 85 7.05 3.33 -29.72
C CYS A 85 8.18 3.49 -30.75
N ILE A 86 8.66 4.71 -30.91
CA ILE A 86 9.83 5.03 -31.73
C ILE A 86 10.92 5.54 -30.79
N ASP A 87 12.00 4.77 -30.67
CA ASP A 87 13.17 5.12 -29.85
C ASP A 87 12.82 5.48 -28.38
N GLY A 88 11.88 4.73 -27.79
CA GLY A 88 11.42 4.96 -26.42
C GLY A 88 10.41 6.10 -26.26
N ARG A 89 9.92 6.70 -27.34
CA ARG A 89 8.86 7.72 -27.32
C ARG A 89 7.59 7.17 -27.95
N SER A 90 6.44 7.63 -27.48
CA SER A 90 5.14 7.27 -28.05
C SER A 90 4.22 8.49 -28.10
N GLU A 91 3.59 8.72 -29.26
CA GLU A 91 2.58 9.77 -29.43
C GLU A 91 1.34 9.53 -28.55
N LEU A 92 1.07 8.28 -28.20
CA LEU A 92 -0.03 7.92 -27.29
C LEU A 92 0.27 8.30 -25.83
N LEU A 93 1.54 8.52 -25.48
CA LEU A 93 2.03 8.79 -24.12
C LEU A 93 2.94 10.03 -24.12
N PRO A 94 2.42 11.22 -24.51
CA PRO A 94 3.24 12.40 -24.77
C PRO A 94 4.00 12.93 -23.53
N ASN A 95 3.52 12.63 -22.32
CA ASN A 95 4.10 13.09 -21.06
C ASN A 95 4.98 12.02 -20.38
N VAL A 96 5.23 10.89 -21.03
CA VAL A 96 6.17 9.88 -20.59
C VAL A 96 7.53 10.10 -21.25
N ARG A 97 8.58 10.24 -20.44
CA ARG A 97 9.92 10.53 -20.93
C ARG A 97 10.50 9.37 -21.73
N PHE A 98 10.33 8.15 -21.22
CA PHE A 98 10.77 6.94 -21.89
C PHE A 98 9.75 5.79 -21.71
N VAL A 99 9.23 5.28 -22.80
CA VAL A 99 8.33 4.12 -22.86
C VAL A 99 9.17 2.89 -23.20
N CYS A 100 9.12 1.87 -22.33
CA CYS A 100 9.90 0.66 -22.47
C CYS A 100 8.97 -0.56 -22.66
N PRO A 101 8.77 -1.05 -23.89
CA PRO A 101 8.05 -2.30 -24.14
C PRO A 101 8.81 -3.50 -23.59
N VAL A 102 8.15 -4.32 -22.79
CA VAL A 102 8.69 -5.52 -22.15
C VAL A 102 7.67 -6.65 -22.20
N GLU A 103 8.13 -7.89 -22.11
CA GLU A 103 7.24 -9.06 -22.12
C GLU A 103 6.26 -9.05 -20.94
N ASN A 104 6.76 -8.73 -19.75
CA ASN A 104 5.96 -8.64 -18.54
C ASN A 104 6.28 -7.35 -17.74
N PRO A 105 5.46 -6.30 -17.89
CA PRO A 105 5.66 -5.02 -17.20
C PRO A 105 5.64 -5.13 -15.67
N TYR A 106 4.82 -6.01 -15.12
CA TYR A 106 4.75 -6.24 -13.68
C TYR A 106 6.07 -6.82 -13.17
N HIS A 107 6.62 -7.83 -13.88
CA HIS A 107 7.91 -8.41 -13.53
C HIS A 107 9.05 -7.40 -13.68
N ALA A 108 9.03 -6.58 -14.72
CA ALA A 108 10.00 -5.51 -14.91
C ALA A 108 9.98 -4.51 -13.74
N MET A 109 8.80 -4.09 -13.30
CA MET A 109 8.65 -3.22 -12.14
C MET A 109 9.16 -3.87 -10.84
N VAL A 110 8.83 -5.13 -10.59
CA VAL A 110 9.35 -5.88 -9.43
C VAL A 110 10.87 -5.97 -9.46
N THR A 111 11.44 -6.23 -10.64
CA THR A 111 12.90 -6.29 -10.83
C THR A 111 13.53 -4.92 -10.56
N PHE A 112 12.97 -3.85 -11.12
CA PHE A 112 13.40 -2.49 -10.83
C PHE A 112 13.38 -2.20 -9.32
N MET A 113 12.30 -2.48 -8.63
CA MET A 113 12.19 -2.22 -7.20
C MET A 113 13.23 -2.97 -6.37
N ARG A 114 13.54 -4.22 -6.71
CA ARG A 114 14.57 -5.01 -6.00
C ARG A 114 15.98 -4.53 -6.27
N GLU A 115 16.32 -4.30 -7.53
CA GLU A 115 17.69 -3.99 -7.92
C GLU A 115 18.09 -2.55 -7.60
N PHE A 116 17.16 -1.62 -7.67
CA PHE A 116 17.46 -0.21 -7.54
C PHE A 116 16.90 0.41 -6.26
N VAL A 117 15.67 0.09 -5.88
CA VAL A 117 15.06 0.69 -4.69
C VAL A 117 15.52 -0.01 -3.41
N GLU A 118 15.31 -1.31 -3.30
CA GLU A 118 15.65 -2.08 -2.09
C GLU A 118 17.16 -2.09 -1.79
N ARG A 119 18.00 -2.14 -2.83
CA ARG A 119 19.46 -2.25 -2.68
C ARG A 119 20.21 -0.93 -2.63
N ARG A 120 19.71 0.13 -3.26
CA ARG A 120 20.46 1.37 -3.46
C ARG A 120 19.88 2.59 -2.76
N GLU A 121 18.64 2.54 -2.30
CA GLU A 121 18.06 3.70 -1.63
C GLU A 121 18.81 4.00 -0.34
N THR A 122 19.15 5.26 -0.18
CA THR A 122 19.77 5.80 1.02
C THR A 122 18.80 6.69 1.76
N PHE A 123 18.85 6.65 3.07
CA PHE A 123 18.10 7.53 3.95
C PHE A 123 19.05 8.42 4.72
N ASP A 124 18.59 9.63 5.04
CA ASP A 124 19.31 10.52 5.97
C ASP A 124 19.48 9.83 7.32
N GLY A 125 20.52 10.23 8.06
CA GLY A 125 20.74 9.74 9.41
C GLY A 125 19.63 10.15 10.39
N PRO A 126 19.66 9.61 11.62
CA PRO A 126 18.64 9.90 12.61
C PRO A 126 18.62 11.39 12.99
N ARG A 127 17.41 11.93 13.12
CA ARG A 127 17.18 13.29 13.63
C ARG A 127 16.16 13.21 14.75
N ILE A 128 16.60 13.41 15.98
CA ILE A 128 15.75 13.33 17.18
C ILE A 128 15.62 14.72 17.75
N ALA A 129 14.39 15.21 17.88
CA ALA A 129 14.13 16.51 18.50
C ALA A 129 14.60 16.52 19.96
N SER A 130 15.12 17.65 20.42
CA SER A 130 15.69 17.78 21.79
C SER A 130 14.66 17.60 22.90
N SER A 131 13.38 17.82 22.61
CA SER A 131 12.25 17.61 23.52
C SER A 131 11.69 16.18 23.51
N ALA A 132 12.14 15.33 22.57
CA ALA A 132 11.71 13.95 22.51
C ALA A 132 12.31 13.11 23.65
N GLN A 133 11.54 12.15 24.16
CA GLN A 133 11.96 11.23 25.20
C GLN A 133 12.20 9.85 24.57
N VAL A 134 13.44 9.38 24.57
CA VAL A 134 13.81 8.09 23.98
C VAL A 134 14.37 7.19 25.07
N HIS A 135 13.74 6.03 25.27
CA HIS A 135 14.23 5.05 26.24
C HIS A 135 15.59 4.48 25.83
N ALA A 136 16.48 4.25 26.79
CA ALA A 136 17.86 3.82 26.54
C ALA A 136 17.99 2.48 25.77
N SER A 137 16.97 1.62 25.81
CA SER A 137 16.93 0.35 25.04
C SER A 137 16.29 0.48 23.66
N ALA A 138 15.79 1.65 23.27
CA ALA A 138 15.24 1.84 21.94
C ALA A 138 16.34 2.02 20.89
N VAL A 139 16.11 1.52 19.68
CA VAL A 139 16.97 1.72 18.50
C VAL A 139 16.29 2.71 17.56
N VAL A 140 16.87 3.91 17.41
CA VAL A 140 16.28 4.94 16.57
C VAL A 140 17.27 5.33 15.47
N GLU A 141 16.93 5.00 14.25
CA GLU A 141 17.69 5.35 13.05
C GLU A 141 16.94 6.33 12.13
N GLY A 142 15.66 6.63 12.45
CA GLY A 142 14.77 7.53 11.70
C GLY A 142 14.68 8.93 12.29
N VAL A 143 13.60 9.63 11.97
CA VAL A 143 13.29 10.98 12.44
C VAL A 143 12.25 10.93 13.55
N VAL A 144 12.48 11.64 14.66
CA VAL A 144 11.54 11.73 15.79
C VAL A 144 11.26 13.19 16.09
N GLY A 145 9.98 13.56 16.05
CA GLY A 145 9.47 14.91 16.25
C GLY A 145 9.48 15.37 17.71
N GLU A 146 9.12 16.63 17.91
CA GLU A 146 9.09 17.27 19.23
C GLU A 146 8.10 16.58 20.19
N ASN A 147 8.49 16.47 21.46
CA ASN A 147 7.69 15.89 22.54
C ASN A 147 7.22 14.43 22.29
N ALA A 148 7.74 13.77 21.27
CA ALA A 148 7.44 12.35 21.03
C ALA A 148 8.08 11.49 22.12
N VAL A 149 7.44 10.35 22.44
CA VAL A 149 7.90 9.40 23.45
C VAL A 149 8.15 8.04 22.78
N ILE A 150 9.39 7.57 22.85
CA ILE A 150 9.81 6.26 22.31
C ILE A 150 10.14 5.33 23.47
N GLY A 151 9.28 4.38 23.73
CA GLY A 151 9.36 3.44 24.84
C GLY A 151 10.44 2.38 24.69
N PRO A 152 10.53 1.46 25.68
CA PRO A 152 11.57 0.44 25.73
C PRO A 152 11.48 -0.54 24.55
N ASN A 153 12.66 -0.93 24.04
CA ASN A 153 12.83 -1.89 22.95
C ASN A 153 12.11 -1.52 21.64
N CYS A 154 11.68 -0.27 21.46
CA CYS A 154 11.16 0.20 20.19
C CYS A 154 12.27 0.26 19.14
N VAL A 155 11.89 -0.02 17.88
CA VAL A 155 12.80 0.08 16.72
C VAL A 155 12.19 1.04 15.71
N VAL A 156 12.82 2.18 15.49
CA VAL A 156 12.47 3.15 14.44
C VAL A 156 13.56 3.08 13.37
N MET A 157 13.27 2.40 12.27
CA MET A 157 14.26 2.12 11.23
C MET A 157 14.57 3.36 10.37
N LYS A 158 15.66 3.32 9.62
CA LYS A 158 16.07 4.37 8.67
C LYS A 158 14.93 4.74 7.72
N GLY A 159 14.71 6.04 7.50
CA GLY A 159 13.66 6.56 6.64
C GLY A 159 12.25 6.52 7.24
N ALA A 160 12.10 6.09 8.48
CA ALA A 160 10.86 6.27 9.24
C ALA A 160 10.79 7.69 9.83
N VAL A 161 9.58 8.24 9.91
CA VAL A 161 9.31 9.58 10.49
C VAL A 161 8.18 9.46 11.51
N ILE A 162 8.47 9.90 12.74
CA ILE A 162 7.52 9.98 13.84
C ILE A 162 7.19 11.43 14.10
N GLY A 163 5.92 11.81 14.01
CA GLY A 163 5.42 13.16 14.26
C GLY A 163 5.50 13.60 15.72
N ALA A 164 5.29 14.90 15.95
CA ALA A 164 5.32 15.50 17.27
C ALA A 164 4.25 14.90 18.20
N GLY A 165 4.53 14.82 19.50
CA GLY A 165 3.59 14.32 20.51
C GLY A 165 3.23 12.83 20.41
N THR A 166 3.70 12.11 19.39
CA THR A 166 3.39 10.70 19.18
C THR A 166 4.10 9.80 20.20
N VAL A 167 3.37 8.83 20.72
CA VAL A 167 3.84 7.87 21.73
C VAL A 167 3.95 6.48 21.14
N LEU A 168 5.14 5.90 21.18
CA LEU A 168 5.38 4.49 20.93
C LEU A 168 5.62 3.80 22.30
N GLU A 169 4.73 2.91 22.73
CA GLU A 169 4.92 2.14 23.97
C GLU A 169 6.06 1.11 23.80
N ALA A 170 6.04 0.00 24.52
CA ALA A 170 7.11 -0.99 24.45
C ALA A 170 7.07 -1.86 23.19
N ASN A 171 8.25 -2.22 22.65
CA ASN A 171 8.38 -3.20 21.54
C ASN A 171 7.66 -2.80 20.24
N VAL A 172 7.42 -1.52 19.99
CA VAL A 172 6.86 -1.05 18.72
C VAL A 172 7.94 -1.04 17.64
N THR A 173 7.61 -1.54 16.44
CA THR A 173 8.55 -1.57 15.31
C THR A 173 8.00 -0.75 14.15
N VAL A 174 8.76 0.25 13.71
CA VAL A 174 8.43 1.12 12.58
C VAL A 174 9.45 0.92 11.47
N TYR A 175 9.00 0.43 10.33
CA TYR A 175 9.82 0.08 9.17
C TYR A 175 10.21 1.32 8.33
N PRO A 176 11.15 1.16 7.37
CA PRO A 176 11.50 2.24 6.43
C PRO A 176 10.30 2.76 5.64
N ARG A 177 10.34 4.05 5.26
CA ARG A 177 9.29 4.75 4.50
C ARG A 177 7.92 4.78 5.18
N VAL A 178 7.90 4.60 6.49
CA VAL A 178 6.71 4.87 7.30
C VAL A 178 6.75 6.32 7.75
N THR A 179 5.64 7.03 7.55
CA THR A 179 5.41 8.36 8.11
C THR A 179 4.19 8.30 9.03
N ILE A 180 4.39 8.66 10.27
CA ILE A 180 3.35 8.77 11.31
C ILE A 180 3.16 10.26 11.63
N GLY A 181 1.93 10.72 11.66
CA GLY A 181 1.57 12.08 12.01
C GLY A 181 1.75 12.41 13.49
N GLU A 182 1.08 13.46 13.94
CA GLU A 182 1.18 14.01 15.28
C GLU A 182 0.16 13.39 16.24
N ASP A 183 0.48 13.39 17.55
CA ASP A 183 -0.39 12.99 18.65
C ASP A 183 -0.99 11.57 18.50
N CYS A 184 -0.26 10.67 17.88
CA CYS A 184 -0.66 9.27 17.75
C CYS A 184 -0.17 8.42 18.94
N VAL A 185 -0.88 7.32 19.20
CA VAL A 185 -0.50 6.37 20.27
C VAL A 185 -0.42 4.96 19.70
N PHE A 186 0.73 4.31 19.91
CA PHE A 186 0.97 2.92 19.51
C PHE A 186 1.27 2.09 20.76
N GLN A 187 0.35 1.20 21.10
CA GLN A 187 0.53 0.31 22.25
C GLN A 187 1.56 -0.79 21.96
N ALA A 188 1.86 -1.57 23.01
CA ALA A 188 2.95 -2.52 22.96
C ALA A 188 2.82 -3.55 21.83
N GLY A 189 3.92 -3.79 21.11
CA GLY A 189 4.00 -4.81 20.08
C GLY A 189 3.41 -4.43 18.72
N VAL A 190 2.97 -3.21 18.52
CA VAL A 190 2.49 -2.73 17.21
C VAL A 190 3.62 -2.76 16.18
N VAL A 191 3.30 -3.21 14.96
CA VAL A 191 4.25 -3.27 13.84
C VAL A 191 3.71 -2.49 12.65
N VAL A 192 4.41 -1.43 12.23
CA VAL A 192 4.02 -0.58 11.11
C VAL A 192 5.04 -0.70 9.98
N GLY A 193 4.58 -1.05 8.78
CA GLY A 193 5.37 -1.09 7.56
C GLY A 193 6.05 -2.42 7.23
N PRO A 194 5.69 -3.57 7.84
CA PRO A 194 6.23 -4.85 7.39
C PRO A 194 5.76 -5.15 5.98
N ARG A 195 6.51 -6.02 5.28
CA ARG A 195 6.15 -6.44 3.92
C ARG A 195 4.77 -7.12 3.90
N GLY A 196 3.93 -6.72 2.93
CA GLY A 196 2.64 -7.34 2.70
C GLY A 196 2.73 -8.76 2.13
N PHE A 197 1.63 -9.51 2.15
CA PHE A 197 1.51 -10.85 1.60
C PHE A 197 1.09 -10.78 0.13
N GLY A 198 2.04 -10.44 -0.76
CA GLY A 198 1.84 -10.36 -2.20
C GLY A 198 2.76 -11.29 -2.97
N PHE A 199 2.20 -12.06 -3.90
CA PHE A 199 2.93 -12.95 -4.79
C PHE A 199 2.39 -12.84 -6.20
N TYR A 200 3.26 -13.06 -7.19
CA TYR A 200 2.91 -13.19 -8.61
C TYR A 200 3.58 -14.42 -9.19
N GLU A 201 3.01 -14.94 -10.28
CA GLU A 201 3.59 -16.07 -10.99
C GLU A 201 4.43 -15.57 -12.16
N PHE A 202 5.65 -16.08 -12.27
CA PHE A 202 6.54 -15.82 -13.40
C PHE A 202 7.40 -17.06 -13.65
N GLU A 203 7.42 -17.55 -14.89
CA GLU A 203 8.11 -18.77 -15.30
C GLU A 203 7.73 -20.00 -14.44
N GLY A 204 6.43 -20.15 -14.16
CA GLY A 204 5.89 -21.26 -13.36
C GLY A 204 6.28 -21.26 -11.88
N LYS A 205 6.83 -20.16 -11.37
CA LYS A 205 7.23 -20.00 -9.95
C LYS A 205 6.51 -18.82 -9.31
N ARG A 206 6.07 -19.03 -8.07
CA ARG A 206 5.57 -17.92 -7.24
C ARG A 206 6.73 -17.09 -6.72
N ARG A 207 6.71 -15.80 -7.01
CA ARG A 207 7.70 -14.82 -6.59
C ARG A 207 7.04 -13.78 -5.68
N MET A 208 7.73 -13.43 -4.61
CA MET A 208 7.24 -12.44 -3.65
C MET A 208 7.35 -11.02 -4.24
N VAL A 209 6.34 -10.21 -3.98
CA VAL A 209 6.31 -8.78 -4.33
C VAL A 209 7.04 -7.96 -3.26
N PRO A 210 7.97 -7.07 -3.62
CA PRO A 210 8.62 -6.16 -2.67
C PRO A 210 7.69 -4.98 -2.36
N HIS A 211 7.08 -4.97 -1.16
CA HIS A 211 6.24 -3.87 -0.72
C HIS A 211 7.12 -2.74 -0.16
N LEU A 212 7.52 -1.80 -0.99
CA LEU A 212 8.50 -0.78 -0.66
C LEU A 212 7.94 0.66 -0.64
N ALA A 213 6.64 0.85 -0.84
CA ALA A 213 6.06 2.19 -0.80
C ALA A 213 5.74 2.69 0.62
N GLY A 214 5.90 1.82 1.64
CA GLY A 214 5.73 2.20 3.04
C GLY A 214 4.27 2.38 3.48
N VAL A 215 4.11 3.16 4.55
CA VAL A 215 2.82 3.47 5.19
C VAL A 215 2.76 4.96 5.50
N ARG A 216 1.61 5.58 5.35
CA ARG A 216 1.32 6.95 5.82
C ARG A 216 0.15 6.91 6.79
N ILE A 217 0.36 7.41 7.99
CA ILE A 217 -0.65 7.52 9.04
C ILE A 217 -0.83 9.00 9.37
N GLY A 218 -2.07 9.46 9.41
CA GLY A 218 -2.43 10.82 9.80
C GLY A 218 -2.23 11.10 11.28
N ASN A 219 -2.95 12.06 11.80
CA ASN A 219 -2.80 12.56 13.17
C ASN A 219 -3.84 11.94 14.12
N ARG A 220 -3.55 11.95 15.42
CA ARG A 220 -4.47 11.54 16.51
C ARG A 220 -5.01 10.12 16.36
N CYS A 221 -4.24 9.25 15.74
CA CYS A 221 -4.59 7.84 15.58
C CYS A 221 -4.14 7.01 16.79
N SER A 222 -4.89 5.95 17.12
CA SER A 222 -4.48 5.00 18.14
C SER A 222 -4.50 3.56 17.63
N PHE A 223 -3.44 2.84 17.93
CA PHE A 223 -3.26 1.43 17.59
C PHE A 223 -3.04 0.66 18.89
N SER A 224 -3.93 -0.28 19.19
CA SER A 224 -3.81 -1.10 20.38
C SER A 224 -2.79 -2.23 20.21
N ALA A 225 -2.58 -3.00 21.25
CA ALA A 225 -1.50 -3.97 21.33
C ALA A 225 -1.53 -5.01 20.18
N ASN A 226 -0.35 -5.22 19.56
CA ASN A 226 -0.12 -6.19 18.48
C ASN A 226 -0.89 -5.93 17.18
N ASP A 227 -1.27 -4.69 16.91
CA ASP A 227 -1.80 -4.30 15.60
C ASP A 227 -0.70 -4.34 14.54
N VAL A 228 -1.08 -4.64 13.30
CA VAL A 228 -0.16 -4.68 12.16
C VAL A 228 -0.70 -3.88 10.99
N VAL A 229 0.12 -2.95 10.49
CA VAL A 229 -0.16 -2.19 9.26
C VAL A 229 0.91 -2.50 8.22
N ALA A 230 0.56 -3.26 7.16
CA ALA A 230 1.52 -3.67 6.15
C ALA A 230 1.83 -2.56 5.14
N ALA A 231 3.07 -2.50 4.66
CA ALA A 231 3.52 -1.58 3.62
C ALA A 231 2.83 -1.83 2.27
N GLY A 232 2.63 -0.79 1.50
CA GLY A 232 2.16 -0.88 0.12
C GLY A 232 3.25 -1.27 -0.87
N PHE A 233 2.85 -1.70 -2.07
CA PHE A 233 3.78 -2.12 -3.14
C PHE A 233 4.45 -0.91 -3.80
N ILE A 234 3.75 -0.22 -4.71
CA ILE A 234 4.22 0.99 -5.42
C ILE A 234 3.50 2.25 -4.96
N SER A 235 2.37 2.11 -4.29
CA SER A 235 1.65 3.15 -3.56
C SER A 235 1.59 2.76 -2.09
N PRO A 236 1.70 3.70 -1.16
CA PRO A 236 1.70 3.40 0.27
C PRO A 236 0.35 2.84 0.73
N THR A 237 0.34 2.16 1.86
CA THR A 237 -0.85 2.01 2.68
C THR A 237 -1.09 3.34 3.38
N VAL A 238 -2.34 3.84 3.35
CA VAL A 238 -2.69 5.16 3.88
C VAL A 238 -3.79 5.05 4.92
N ILE A 239 -3.63 5.74 6.03
CA ILE A 239 -4.63 5.89 7.09
C ILE A 239 -4.77 7.37 7.37
N GLY A 240 -6.00 7.88 7.37
CA GLY A 240 -6.31 9.28 7.65
C GLY A 240 -6.18 9.65 9.12
N ASP A 241 -6.79 10.75 9.50
CA ASP A 241 -6.79 11.29 10.87
C ASP A 241 -7.87 10.63 11.75
N ASP A 242 -7.68 10.70 13.08
CA ASP A 242 -8.67 10.29 14.07
C ASP A 242 -9.14 8.84 13.93
N CYS A 243 -8.24 7.93 13.55
CA CYS A 243 -8.53 6.50 13.39
C CYS A 243 -8.11 5.70 14.62
N HIS A 244 -8.97 4.77 15.06
CA HIS A 244 -8.75 4.01 16.29
C HIS A 244 -8.94 2.51 16.04
N PHE A 245 -7.93 1.74 16.39
CA PHE A 245 -7.86 0.31 16.17
C PHE A 245 -7.65 -0.40 17.50
N ASP A 246 -8.52 -1.37 17.80
CA ASP A 246 -8.43 -2.19 19.01
C ASP A 246 -7.53 -3.41 18.76
N THR A 247 -7.11 -4.07 19.80
CA THR A 247 -6.10 -5.13 19.84
C THR A 247 -6.25 -6.19 18.74
N PHE A 248 -5.12 -6.56 18.10
CA PHE A 248 -5.01 -7.51 17.00
C PHE A 248 -5.73 -7.11 15.71
N VAL A 249 -5.83 -5.84 15.42
CA VAL A 249 -6.31 -5.39 14.12
C VAL A 249 -5.20 -5.53 13.06
N GLN A 250 -5.58 -5.98 11.86
CA GLN A 250 -4.66 -6.12 10.73
C GLN A 250 -5.14 -5.28 9.54
N ILE A 251 -4.28 -4.36 9.11
CA ILE A 251 -4.48 -3.59 7.88
C ILE A 251 -3.46 -4.07 6.85
N ALA A 252 -3.94 -4.73 5.80
CA ALA A 252 -3.08 -5.29 4.77
C ALA A 252 -2.54 -4.21 3.82
N HIS A 253 -1.63 -4.64 2.94
CA HIS A 253 -0.92 -3.77 2.01
C HIS A 253 -1.85 -2.99 1.06
N ASN A 254 -1.45 -1.79 0.69
CA ASN A 254 -2.15 -0.93 -0.27
C ASN A 254 -3.58 -0.53 0.14
N CYS A 255 -3.95 -0.69 1.40
CA CYS A 255 -5.23 -0.18 1.89
C CYS A 255 -5.21 1.35 1.96
N VAL A 256 -6.37 1.95 1.71
CA VAL A 256 -6.59 3.39 1.87
C VAL A 256 -7.78 3.57 2.80
N LEU A 257 -7.50 4.05 4.02
CA LEU A 257 -8.49 4.34 5.04
C LEU A 257 -8.65 5.86 5.15
N GLY A 258 -9.89 6.34 5.14
CA GLY A 258 -10.24 7.73 5.39
C GLY A 258 -10.05 8.14 6.85
N ASN A 259 -10.84 9.12 7.29
CA ASN A 259 -10.78 9.67 8.64
C ASN A 259 -11.85 9.06 9.55
N ASN A 260 -11.61 9.13 10.86
CA ASN A 260 -12.59 8.74 11.88
C ASN A 260 -13.05 7.27 11.73
N ILE A 261 -12.08 6.37 11.59
CA ILE A 261 -12.30 4.93 11.44
C ILE A 261 -12.19 4.24 12.80
N PHE A 262 -13.13 3.33 13.10
CA PHE A 262 -13.12 2.53 14.33
C PHE A 262 -13.19 1.03 14.00
N PHE A 263 -12.13 0.29 14.28
CA PHE A 263 -12.12 -1.17 14.18
C PHE A 263 -11.95 -1.79 15.56
N ALA A 264 -12.96 -2.53 15.99
CA ALA A 264 -12.86 -3.31 17.22
C ALA A 264 -11.96 -4.54 17.03
N SER A 265 -11.59 -5.14 18.14
CA SER A 265 -10.60 -6.20 18.27
C SER A 265 -10.74 -7.33 17.25
N GLN A 266 -9.59 -7.82 16.76
CA GLN A 266 -9.47 -8.93 15.80
C GLN A 266 -10.12 -8.64 14.44
N SER A 267 -10.43 -7.41 14.12
CA SER A 267 -10.91 -7.02 12.79
C SER A 267 -9.75 -6.84 11.81
N GLY A 268 -10.04 -6.95 10.53
CA GLY A 268 -9.02 -6.74 9.52
C GLY A 268 -9.55 -6.50 8.13
N VAL A 269 -8.72 -5.87 7.32
CA VAL A 269 -8.97 -5.63 5.90
C VAL A 269 -7.85 -6.26 5.06
N ALA A 270 -8.24 -7.02 4.04
CA ALA A 270 -7.30 -7.60 3.08
C ALA A 270 -6.72 -6.53 2.16
N GLY A 271 -5.73 -6.91 1.32
CA GLY A 271 -5.01 -5.97 0.48
C GLY A 271 -5.88 -5.15 -0.46
N SER A 272 -5.50 -3.90 -0.68
CA SER A 272 -6.14 -2.97 -1.64
C SER A 272 -7.61 -2.65 -1.34
N VAL A 273 -7.99 -2.63 -0.08
CA VAL A 273 -9.32 -2.19 0.35
C VAL A 273 -9.30 -0.69 0.56
N THR A 274 -10.34 -0.01 0.04
CA THR A 274 -10.62 1.39 0.34
C THR A 274 -11.71 1.45 1.39
N VAL A 275 -11.46 2.13 2.51
CA VAL A 275 -12.44 2.40 3.57
C VAL A 275 -12.66 3.91 3.62
N GLU A 276 -13.86 4.35 3.30
CA GLU A 276 -14.20 5.78 3.36
C GLU A 276 -14.38 6.24 4.81
N ASP A 277 -14.58 7.54 5.04
CA ASP A 277 -14.70 8.13 6.38
C ASP A 277 -15.83 7.52 7.22
N ASP A 278 -15.71 7.65 8.55
CA ASP A 278 -16.75 7.35 9.53
C ASP A 278 -17.18 5.87 9.55
N VAL A 279 -16.32 4.93 9.16
CA VAL A 279 -16.62 3.49 9.14
C VAL A 279 -16.33 2.85 10.49
N GLU A 280 -17.25 1.99 10.94
CA GLU A 280 -17.13 1.23 12.18
C GLU A 280 -17.22 -0.28 11.92
N PHE A 281 -16.21 -1.03 12.36
CA PHE A 281 -16.22 -2.50 12.41
C PHE A 281 -16.31 -2.98 13.84
N ALA A 282 -17.33 -3.76 14.13
CA ALA A 282 -17.39 -4.51 15.39
C ALA A 282 -16.38 -5.68 15.40
N GLY A 283 -16.16 -6.32 16.56
CA GLY A 283 -15.10 -7.30 16.72
C GLY A 283 -15.11 -8.47 15.73
N GLY A 284 -13.94 -8.80 15.21
CA GLY A 284 -13.69 -9.93 14.33
C GLY A 284 -14.28 -9.80 12.93
N VAL A 285 -14.57 -8.60 12.44
CA VAL A 285 -14.96 -8.35 11.05
C VAL A 285 -13.75 -8.53 10.15
N GLN A 286 -13.92 -9.27 9.04
CA GLN A 286 -12.87 -9.49 8.04
C GLN A 286 -13.39 -9.15 6.63
N SER A 287 -12.57 -8.49 5.81
CA SER A 287 -12.92 -8.20 4.42
C SER A 287 -12.08 -8.98 3.42
N ALA A 288 -12.66 -9.31 2.27
CA ALA A 288 -11.90 -9.68 1.08
C ALA A 288 -11.13 -8.47 0.52
N GLY A 289 -10.16 -8.71 -0.35
CA GLY A 289 -9.37 -7.65 -0.98
C GLY A 289 -10.10 -6.90 -2.11
N HIS A 290 -9.55 -5.74 -2.48
CA HIS A 290 -10.02 -4.93 -3.62
C HIS A 290 -11.49 -4.48 -3.50
N LEU A 291 -11.94 -4.17 -2.30
CA LEU A 291 -13.29 -3.69 -2.02
C LEU A 291 -13.29 -2.23 -1.63
N THR A 292 -14.46 -1.58 -1.78
CA THR A 292 -14.74 -0.26 -1.21
C THR A 292 -15.79 -0.39 -0.11
N ILE A 293 -15.48 0.10 1.07
CA ILE A 293 -16.39 0.23 2.20
C ILE A 293 -16.83 1.68 2.27
N GLY A 294 -18.07 1.96 1.90
CA GLY A 294 -18.60 3.31 1.75
C GLY A 294 -18.69 4.06 3.08
N LYS A 295 -18.70 5.38 3.00
CA LYS A 295 -18.75 6.31 4.15
C LYS A 295 -19.87 5.98 5.14
N GLY A 296 -19.53 5.99 6.45
CA GLY A 296 -20.49 5.79 7.53
C GLY A 296 -21.06 4.37 7.61
N VAL A 297 -20.43 3.39 6.98
CA VAL A 297 -20.83 1.98 7.08
C VAL A 297 -20.52 1.44 8.48
N LYS A 298 -21.47 0.69 9.04
CA LYS A 298 -21.29 -0.07 10.28
C LYS A 298 -21.41 -1.56 10.00
N VAL A 299 -20.45 -2.37 10.47
CA VAL A 299 -20.43 -3.81 10.24
C VAL A 299 -20.49 -4.53 11.60
N ALA A 300 -21.50 -5.36 11.76
CA ALA A 300 -21.72 -6.14 12.99
C ALA A 300 -20.63 -7.21 13.20
N ALA A 301 -20.44 -7.61 14.45
CA ALA A 301 -19.38 -8.53 14.86
C ALA A 301 -19.36 -9.84 14.04
N LYS A 302 -18.13 -10.32 13.75
CA LYS A 302 -17.87 -11.56 13.00
C LYS A 302 -18.40 -11.59 11.56
N ALA A 303 -18.87 -10.47 11.01
CA ALA A 303 -19.31 -10.45 9.61
C ALA A 303 -18.12 -10.62 8.65
N GLY A 304 -18.33 -11.39 7.58
CA GLY A 304 -17.40 -11.51 6.45
C GLY A 304 -17.82 -10.60 5.30
N VAL A 305 -17.00 -9.60 4.98
CA VAL A 305 -17.27 -8.66 3.90
C VAL A 305 -16.66 -9.18 2.61
N THR A 306 -17.49 -9.70 1.70
CA THR A 306 -17.04 -10.34 0.45
C THR A 306 -17.28 -9.49 -0.79
N LYS A 307 -17.89 -8.30 -0.65
CA LYS A 307 -18.19 -7.34 -1.73
C LYS A 307 -18.19 -5.91 -1.18
N SER A 308 -18.06 -4.92 -2.06
CA SER A 308 -18.13 -3.51 -1.69
C SER A 308 -19.46 -3.17 -1.01
N LEU A 309 -19.41 -2.30 0.00
CA LEU A 309 -20.54 -1.91 0.83
C LEU A 309 -20.95 -0.46 0.52
N LYS A 310 -22.24 -0.24 0.31
CA LYS A 310 -22.77 1.10 0.03
C LYS A 310 -22.80 1.96 1.32
N ALA A 311 -22.45 3.22 1.19
CA ALA A 311 -22.40 4.20 2.26
C ALA A 311 -23.68 4.27 3.12
N GLY A 312 -23.50 4.60 4.41
CA GLY A 312 -24.59 4.89 5.36
C GLY A 312 -25.47 3.69 5.71
N LYS A 313 -24.98 2.47 5.54
CA LYS A 313 -25.74 1.24 5.83
C LYS A 313 -25.10 0.45 6.96
N VAL A 314 -25.92 -0.36 7.62
CA VAL A 314 -25.49 -1.37 8.59
C VAL A 314 -25.52 -2.75 7.94
N TYR A 315 -24.42 -3.49 8.09
CA TYR A 315 -24.26 -4.82 7.53
C TYR A 315 -24.00 -5.84 8.62
N ALA A 316 -24.50 -7.06 8.43
CA ALA A 316 -24.29 -8.18 9.33
C ALA A 316 -24.24 -9.49 8.51
N GLY A 317 -23.61 -10.52 9.05
CA GLY A 317 -23.52 -11.80 8.38
C GLY A 317 -22.96 -12.89 9.31
N TYR A 318 -23.51 -12.99 10.50
CA TYR A 318 -23.20 -14.02 11.50
C TYR A 318 -24.14 -13.82 12.68
N PRO A 319 -24.95 -14.69 13.16
CA PRO A 319 -25.11 -14.88 14.58
C PRO A 319 -24.70 -16.28 15.02
N ALA A 320 -24.13 -16.41 16.21
CA ALA A 320 -24.06 -17.70 16.87
C ALA A 320 -25.47 -18.09 17.35
N GLU A 321 -25.92 -19.27 16.97
CA GLU A 321 -27.19 -19.84 17.38
C GLU A 321 -26.92 -21.10 18.20
N GLU A 322 -27.92 -21.54 18.98
CA GLU A 322 -27.88 -22.85 19.62
C GLU A 322 -27.61 -23.91 18.52
N ILE A 323 -26.73 -24.87 18.81
CA ILE A 323 -26.22 -25.80 17.79
C ILE A 323 -27.32 -26.57 17.08
N ASP A 324 -28.42 -26.92 17.75
CA ASP A 324 -29.52 -27.66 17.14
C ASP A 324 -30.40 -26.74 16.27
N VAL A 325 -30.52 -25.45 16.58
CA VAL A 325 -31.18 -24.46 15.76
C VAL A 325 -30.35 -24.24 14.49
N TRP A 326 -29.06 -24.03 14.63
CA TRP A 326 -28.13 -23.85 13.52
C TRP A 326 -28.14 -25.05 12.54
N ARG A 327 -28.04 -26.27 13.05
CA ARG A 327 -28.10 -27.50 12.25
C ARG A 327 -29.40 -27.60 11.44
N ARG A 328 -30.55 -27.31 12.05
CA ARG A 328 -31.84 -27.28 11.32
C ARG A 328 -31.89 -26.22 10.25
N SER A 329 -31.37 -25.03 10.50
CA SER A 329 -31.27 -23.92 9.54
C SER A 329 -30.41 -24.27 8.34
N VAL A 330 -29.23 -24.85 8.55
CA VAL A 330 -28.30 -25.29 7.50
C VAL A 330 -28.92 -26.39 6.63
N VAL A 331 -29.62 -27.38 7.23
CA VAL A 331 -30.29 -28.43 6.47
C VAL A 331 -31.38 -27.85 5.57
N LYS A 332 -32.23 -26.94 6.09
CA LYS A 332 -33.25 -26.25 5.31
C LYS A 332 -32.66 -25.47 4.12
N LEU A 333 -31.59 -24.68 4.35
CA LEU A 333 -30.93 -23.95 3.29
C LEU A 333 -30.37 -24.86 2.19
N ARG A 334 -29.75 -25.99 2.56
CA ARG A 334 -29.22 -26.98 1.60
C ARG A 334 -30.32 -27.64 0.78
N MET A 335 -31.50 -27.90 1.38
CA MET A 335 -32.66 -28.44 0.67
C MET A 335 -33.22 -27.43 -0.32
N MET A 336 -33.28 -26.14 0.02
CA MET A 336 -33.74 -25.09 -0.87
C MET A 336 -32.77 -24.84 -2.04
N GLY A 337 -31.47 -25.02 -1.87
CA GLY A 337 -30.46 -24.86 -2.90
C GLY A 337 -30.32 -26.05 -3.85
N LYS A 338 -31.05 -27.15 -3.66
CA LYS A 338 -31.11 -28.33 -4.55
C LYS A 338 -32.27 -28.28 -5.57
N LYS A 339 -33.05 -27.22 -5.57
CA LYS A 339 -34.08 -26.94 -6.59
C LYS A 339 -33.46 -25.99 -7.63
#